data_e23f6d28374e89d7eb41043c4ccde0b1
#
_entry.id   e23f6d28374e89d7eb41043c4ccde0b1
#
_cell.length_a   1.000
_cell.length_b   1.000
_cell.length_c   1.000
_cell.angle_alpha   90.00
_cell.angle_beta   90.00
_cell.angle_gamma   90.00
#
_symmetry.space_group_name_H-M   'P 1'
#
loop_
_entity.id
_entity.type
_entity.pdbx_description
1 polymer ?
#
loop_
_entity_poly.entity_id
_entity_poly.type
_entity_poly.pdbx_seq_one_letter_code
_entity_poly.pdbx_strand_id
1 'polypeptide(L)'
;MDIRLGLTFDDVLLQPGESAVLPSQADTRTFVTKTITLNIPILSSAMDTVTEADMAIVMAQLGGIGVLHRNMTIEEQVAAVRAVKRYESGMVVNPITIAPEATLAEAQALMTHHRISGIPVTEKNGRLVGILTNRDVRFAGNPHQPVAELMTHENLATVSPGVNQEEARRLLHQRRIEKLLVVDDSYRCIGLITVKDIEKAVMYPNATKDETGRLRVAAATTVGDKGFARTEALVDAELDLIVIDTAHGHNIEVARAVERAKRLSNSVQVIAGNVATAEAARALIDAGADGIKVGIGPGSICTTRVVAGVGVPQLTAVMDCAEEAAKSGVPVIADGGIRTSGDMAKALAAGASSVMIGSLLAGTEEAPGETFLYQGRSYKSYRGMGSVGAMARGSADRYFQQDIKDQLKLVPEGIEGQVAYKGPARDVIHQLVGGVRAAMGYTGSATIDDLQKRARFIQITGAGLRESHVHDVTITREAPNYPTQ
;
A
#
# COMPACT_ATOMS: atom_id res chain seq x y z
N MET A 1 6.59 33.73 25.61
CA MET A 1 6.41 32.64 24.64
C MET A 1 6.06 31.40 25.45
N ASP A 2 4.88 30.83 25.23
CA ASP A 2 4.50 29.56 25.85
C ASP A 2 5.18 28.39 25.13
N ILE A 3 5.90 27.55 25.89
CA ILE A 3 6.52 26.34 25.36
C ILE A 3 5.68 25.14 25.79
N ARG A 4 5.00 24.53 24.82
CA ARG A 4 4.14 23.38 25.02
C ARG A 4 4.97 22.09 25.15
N LEU A 5 4.57 21.19 26.04
CA LEU A 5 5.15 19.84 26.11
C LEU A 5 4.67 18.99 24.94
N GLY A 6 5.60 18.40 24.20
CA GLY A 6 5.33 17.42 23.14
C GLY A 6 5.74 16.02 23.58
N LEU A 7 4.88 15.03 23.33
CA LEU A 7 5.07 13.63 23.70
C LEU A 7 5.24 12.74 22.46
N THR A 8 6.12 11.75 22.58
CA THR A 8 6.25 10.65 21.59
C THR A 8 5.74 9.33 22.15
N PHE A 9 5.81 8.24 21.39
CA PHE A 9 5.31 6.94 21.85
C PHE A 9 6.04 6.38 23.06
N ASP A 10 7.31 6.71 23.23
CA ASP A 10 8.10 6.28 24.39
C ASP A 10 7.74 6.99 25.71
N ASP A 11 7.04 8.11 25.63
CA ASP A 11 6.65 8.88 26.80
C ASP A 11 5.38 8.37 27.48
N VAL A 12 4.67 7.42 26.87
CA VAL A 12 3.37 6.96 27.35
C VAL A 12 3.20 5.45 27.24
N LEU A 13 2.29 4.90 28.06
CA LEU A 13 1.73 3.56 27.90
C LEU A 13 0.20 3.63 27.85
N LEU A 14 -0.43 2.63 27.23
CA LEU A 14 -1.88 2.41 27.32
C LEU A 14 -2.20 1.72 28.65
N GLN A 15 -3.16 2.25 29.39
CA GLN A 15 -3.64 1.61 30.61
C GLN A 15 -4.54 0.42 30.26
N PRO A 16 -4.38 -0.75 30.90
CA PRO A 16 -5.32 -1.85 30.76
C PRO A 16 -6.69 -1.45 31.35
N GLY A 17 -7.76 -1.95 30.73
CA GLY A 17 -9.12 -1.71 31.15
C GLY A 17 -9.90 -3.02 31.29
N GLU A 18 -11.13 -2.93 31.83
CA GLU A 18 -12.04 -4.06 31.83
C GLU A 18 -12.32 -4.52 30.40
N SER A 19 -12.16 -5.82 30.17
CA SER A 19 -12.26 -6.40 28.82
C SER A 19 -13.05 -7.70 28.80
N ALA A 20 -13.99 -7.78 27.85
CA ALA A 20 -14.63 -9.01 27.42
C ALA A 20 -14.19 -9.39 25.99
N VAL A 21 -13.18 -8.72 25.41
CA VAL A 21 -12.72 -8.90 24.05
C VAL A 21 -11.44 -9.73 24.03
N LEU A 22 -11.48 -10.87 23.34
CA LEU A 22 -10.27 -11.64 23.07
C LEU A 22 -9.52 -11.03 21.86
N PRO A 23 -8.18 -11.10 21.80
CA PRO A 23 -7.41 -10.60 20.66
C PRO A 23 -7.87 -11.17 19.29
N SER A 24 -8.36 -12.42 19.25
CA SER A 24 -8.90 -13.05 18.05
C SER A 24 -10.24 -12.46 17.58
N GLN A 25 -10.96 -11.78 18.44
CA GLN A 25 -12.26 -11.16 18.18
C GLN A 25 -12.12 -9.67 17.83
N ALA A 26 -10.95 -9.07 18.03
CA ALA A 26 -10.70 -7.68 17.73
C ALA A 26 -10.73 -7.44 16.22
N ASP A 27 -11.58 -6.50 15.80
CA ASP A 27 -11.71 -6.07 14.41
C ASP A 27 -10.79 -4.90 14.12
N THR A 28 -9.80 -5.11 13.25
CA THR A 28 -8.80 -4.10 12.87
C THR A 28 -9.18 -3.30 11.62
N ARG A 29 -10.39 -3.50 11.08
CA ARG A 29 -10.89 -2.72 9.94
C ARG A 29 -10.95 -1.24 10.27
N THR A 30 -10.58 -0.41 9.29
CA THR A 30 -10.50 1.03 9.44
C THR A 30 -10.71 1.74 8.10
N PHE A 31 -10.76 3.07 8.16
CA PHE A 31 -10.81 3.93 6.98
C PHE A 31 -9.45 4.58 6.73
N VAL A 32 -8.97 4.55 5.48
CA VAL A 32 -7.78 5.31 5.05
C VAL A 32 -8.16 6.64 4.40
N THR A 33 -9.35 6.72 3.83
CA THR A 33 -10.05 7.93 3.39
C THR A 33 -11.51 7.84 3.80
N LYS A 34 -12.30 8.86 3.50
CA LYS A 34 -13.74 8.85 3.81
C LYS A 34 -14.50 7.65 3.22
N THR A 35 -14.00 7.06 2.14
CA THR A 35 -14.70 6.00 1.40
C THR A 35 -13.92 4.71 1.25
N ILE A 36 -12.58 4.75 1.35
CA ILE A 36 -11.74 3.55 1.23
C ILE A 36 -11.51 2.94 2.61
N THR A 37 -11.93 1.68 2.76
CA THR A 37 -11.68 0.86 3.94
C THR A 37 -10.45 -0.02 3.76
N LEU A 38 -9.74 -0.28 4.86
CA LEU A 38 -8.69 -1.28 4.98
C LEU A 38 -9.09 -2.33 5.99
N ASN A 39 -8.70 -3.59 5.78
CA ASN A 39 -8.94 -4.69 6.72
C ASN A 39 -7.89 -4.75 7.83
N ILE A 40 -6.71 -4.14 7.61
CA ILE A 40 -5.69 -3.87 8.62
C ILE A 40 -5.25 -2.41 8.53
N PRO A 41 -4.94 -1.73 9.64
CA PRO A 41 -4.66 -0.29 9.65
C PRO A 41 -3.21 0.04 9.26
N ILE A 42 -2.71 -0.54 8.15
CA ILE A 42 -1.30 -0.41 7.73
C ILE A 42 -1.18 0.03 6.28
N LEU A 43 -0.34 1.06 6.05
CA LEU A 43 0.15 1.47 4.74
C LEU A 43 1.67 1.23 4.66
N SER A 44 2.20 0.85 3.50
CA SER A 44 3.64 0.91 3.26
C SER A 44 4.05 2.27 2.70
N SER A 45 5.21 2.78 3.17
CA SER A 45 5.67 4.14 2.85
C SER A 45 6.05 4.31 1.39
N ALA A 46 5.80 5.51 0.86
CA ALA A 46 6.17 5.92 -0.50
C ALA A 46 7.68 6.23 -0.62
N MET A 47 8.50 5.22 -0.39
CA MET A 47 9.97 5.33 -0.41
C MET A 47 10.56 4.33 -1.39
N ASP A 48 11.60 4.75 -2.11
CA ASP A 48 12.24 3.95 -3.17
C ASP A 48 13.05 2.73 -2.66
N THR A 49 13.07 2.53 -1.35
CA THR A 49 13.59 1.34 -0.67
C THR A 49 12.51 0.60 0.11
N VAL A 50 11.22 0.91 -0.10
CA VAL A 50 10.11 0.27 0.62
C VAL A 50 9.02 -0.24 -0.32
N THR A 51 8.46 0.62 -1.19
CA THR A 51 7.23 0.27 -1.91
C THR A 51 7.34 0.45 -3.42
N GLU A 52 7.48 -0.66 -4.11
CA GLU A 52 7.18 -0.84 -5.53
C GLU A 52 6.04 -1.84 -5.72
N ALA A 53 5.84 -2.37 -6.92
CA ALA A 53 4.69 -3.21 -7.25
C ALA A 53 4.54 -4.44 -6.34
N ASP A 54 5.64 -5.16 -6.04
CA ASP A 54 5.59 -6.38 -5.23
C ASP A 54 5.14 -6.10 -3.79
N MET A 55 5.69 -5.05 -3.16
CA MET A 55 5.24 -4.60 -1.84
C MET A 55 3.79 -4.14 -1.87
N ALA A 56 3.38 -3.39 -2.90
CA ALA A 56 2.00 -2.92 -3.00
C ALA A 56 1.00 -4.08 -3.16
N ILE A 57 1.37 -5.13 -3.89
CA ILE A 57 0.57 -6.34 -4.04
C ILE A 57 0.40 -7.03 -2.68
N VAL A 58 1.50 -7.33 -1.99
CA VAL A 58 1.42 -8.06 -0.71
C VAL A 58 0.68 -7.25 0.35
N MET A 59 0.87 -5.93 0.38
CA MET A 59 0.12 -5.06 1.29
C MET A 59 -1.38 -5.14 1.07
N ALA A 60 -1.83 -5.05 -0.18
CA ALA A 60 -3.24 -5.15 -0.52
C ALA A 60 -3.81 -6.56 -0.23
N GLN A 61 -3.06 -7.64 -0.52
CA GLN A 61 -3.43 -9.02 -0.21
C GLN A 61 -3.66 -9.23 1.29
N LEU A 62 -2.83 -8.63 2.13
CA LEU A 62 -2.93 -8.74 3.59
C LEU A 62 -4.00 -7.81 4.20
N GLY A 63 -4.64 -6.98 3.39
CA GLY A 63 -5.73 -6.11 3.83
C GLY A 63 -5.33 -4.67 4.16
N GLY A 64 -4.08 -4.30 3.91
CA GLY A 64 -3.58 -2.92 3.94
C GLY A 64 -3.58 -2.27 2.55
N ILE A 65 -2.69 -1.30 2.33
CA ILE A 65 -2.48 -0.67 1.02
C ILE A 65 -1.02 -0.23 0.85
N GLY A 66 -0.43 -0.48 -0.32
CA GLY A 66 0.89 0.00 -0.66
C GLY A 66 0.83 1.37 -1.34
N VAL A 67 1.77 2.27 -0.97
CA VAL A 67 1.91 3.57 -1.63
C VAL A 67 3.17 3.56 -2.49
N LEU A 68 2.98 3.45 -3.80
CA LEU A 68 4.08 3.46 -4.77
C LEU A 68 4.84 4.79 -4.70
N HIS A 69 6.16 4.71 -4.60
CA HIS A 69 6.99 5.91 -4.56
C HIS A 69 7.03 6.61 -5.94
N ARG A 70 7.42 7.88 -5.97
CA ARG A 70 7.50 8.70 -7.19
C ARG A 70 8.93 8.96 -7.68
N ASN A 71 9.92 8.35 -7.06
CA ASN A 71 11.34 8.46 -7.46
C ASN A 71 11.65 7.58 -8.68
N MET A 72 10.78 7.65 -9.67
CA MET A 72 10.78 6.95 -10.95
C MET A 72 10.05 7.80 -11.99
N THR A 73 10.12 7.43 -13.26
CA THR A 73 9.37 8.13 -14.32
C THR A 73 7.86 7.95 -14.14
N ILE A 74 7.06 8.77 -14.82
CA ILE A 74 5.60 8.65 -14.80
C ILE A 74 5.18 7.30 -15.39
N GLU A 75 5.81 6.90 -16.49
CA GLU A 75 5.54 5.65 -17.22
C GLU A 75 5.83 4.42 -16.34
N GLU A 76 6.94 4.42 -15.61
CA GLU A 76 7.30 3.34 -14.68
C GLU A 76 6.28 3.23 -13.54
N GLN A 77 5.87 4.35 -12.96
CA GLN A 77 4.88 4.36 -11.88
C GLN A 77 3.49 3.90 -12.37
N VAL A 78 3.08 4.35 -13.55
CA VAL A 78 1.85 3.87 -14.23
C VAL A 78 1.92 2.37 -14.51
N ALA A 79 3.06 1.87 -14.97
CA ALA A 79 3.27 0.44 -15.19
C ALA A 79 3.15 -0.36 -13.89
N ALA A 80 3.69 0.16 -12.78
CA ALA A 80 3.56 -0.44 -11.45
C ALA A 80 2.10 -0.46 -10.96
N VAL A 81 1.33 0.63 -11.13
CA VAL A 81 -0.11 0.66 -10.83
C VAL A 81 -0.85 -0.42 -11.61
N ARG A 82 -0.63 -0.47 -12.92
CA ARG A 82 -1.27 -1.48 -13.79
C ARG A 82 -0.86 -2.91 -13.43
N ALA A 83 0.36 -3.13 -12.94
CA ALA A 83 0.82 -4.43 -12.46
C ALA A 83 0.02 -4.88 -11.23
N VAL A 84 -0.16 -3.99 -10.23
CA VAL A 84 -0.97 -4.27 -9.04
C VAL A 84 -2.43 -4.54 -9.41
N LYS A 85 -3.04 -3.67 -10.25
CA LYS A 85 -4.43 -3.82 -10.68
C LYS A 85 -4.71 -5.12 -11.43
N ARG A 86 -3.73 -5.64 -12.17
CA ARG A 86 -3.85 -6.91 -12.91
C ARG A 86 -3.53 -8.15 -12.09
N TYR A 87 -2.88 -8.01 -10.93
CA TYR A 87 -2.35 -9.15 -10.18
C TYR A 87 -3.45 -10.06 -9.61
N GLU A 88 -4.52 -9.50 -9.09
CA GLU A 88 -5.68 -10.23 -8.55
C GLU A 88 -6.98 -9.52 -8.91
N SER A 89 -7.59 -9.91 -9.99
CA SER A 89 -8.88 -9.34 -10.36
C SER A 89 -10.07 -10.22 -10.00
N GLY A 90 -9.85 -11.40 -9.38
CA GLY A 90 -10.92 -12.40 -9.18
C GLY A 90 -11.55 -12.85 -10.50
N MET A 91 -11.64 -11.90 -11.42
CA MET A 91 -11.97 -11.99 -12.83
C MET A 91 -11.06 -10.97 -13.55
N VAL A 92 -10.27 -11.42 -14.50
CA VAL A 92 -9.53 -10.51 -15.40
C VAL A 92 -10.55 -9.76 -16.25
N VAL A 93 -10.80 -8.50 -15.95
CA VAL A 93 -11.71 -7.65 -16.75
C VAL A 93 -10.98 -7.20 -18.01
N ASN A 94 -11.67 -7.20 -19.16
CA ASN A 94 -11.08 -6.88 -20.47
C ASN A 94 -9.79 -7.68 -20.72
N PRO A 95 -9.87 -9.02 -20.79
CA PRO A 95 -8.70 -9.86 -20.98
C PRO A 95 -8.04 -9.54 -22.32
N ILE A 96 -6.73 -9.79 -22.39
CA ILE A 96 -6.03 -9.74 -23.68
C ILE A 96 -6.64 -10.79 -24.57
N THR A 97 -7.09 -10.38 -25.76
CA THR A 97 -7.70 -11.24 -26.76
C THR A 97 -6.83 -11.30 -28.01
N ILE A 98 -7.07 -12.30 -28.85
CA ILE A 98 -6.40 -12.45 -30.14
C ILE A 98 -7.43 -12.77 -31.21
N ALA A 99 -7.17 -12.32 -32.44
CA ALA A 99 -8.03 -12.63 -33.57
C ALA A 99 -7.82 -14.08 -34.05
N PRO A 100 -8.84 -14.77 -34.57
CA PRO A 100 -8.71 -16.14 -35.04
C PRO A 100 -7.74 -16.28 -36.23
N GLU A 101 -7.55 -15.22 -37.02
CA GLU A 101 -6.62 -15.18 -38.14
C GLU A 101 -5.17 -14.92 -37.76
N ALA A 102 -4.92 -14.52 -36.51
CA ALA A 102 -3.57 -14.30 -36.00
C ALA A 102 -2.73 -15.59 -36.02
N THR A 103 -1.43 -15.44 -36.10
CA THR A 103 -0.51 -16.58 -36.19
C THR A 103 -0.12 -17.13 -34.78
N LEU A 104 0.34 -18.38 -34.77
CA LEU A 104 0.90 -19.01 -33.58
C LEU A 104 2.06 -18.16 -32.95
N ALA A 105 2.92 -17.60 -33.83
CA ALA A 105 4.03 -16.77 -33.36
C ALA A 105 3.54 -15.51 -32.63
N GLU A 106 2.52 -14.83 -33.13
CA GLU A 106 1.89 -13.68 -32.47
C GLU A 106 1.25 -14.08 -31.14
N ALA A 107 0.55 -15.21 -31.09
CA ALA A 107 -0.05 -15.74 -29.89
C ALA A 107 1.02 -16.05 -28.81
N GLN A 108 2.12 -16.71 -29.18
CA GLN A 108 3.23 -17.04 -28.28
C GLN A 108 3.95 -15.77 -27.78
N ALA A 109 4.12 -14.77 -28.66
CA ALA A 109 4.70 -13.48 -28.27
C ALA A 109 3.81 -12.76 -27.22
N LEU A 110 2.50 -12.72 -27.42
CA LEU A 110 1.53 -12.16 -26.45
C LEU A 110 1.56 -12.94 -25.12
N MET A 111 1.55 -14.29 -25.18
CA MET A 111 1.59 -15.12 -23.98
C MET A 111 2.86 -14.88 -23.17
N THR A 112 4.01 -14.78 -23.84
CA THR A 112 5.31 -14.52 -23.20
C THR A 112 5.39 -13.12 -22.63
N HIS A 113 5.04 -12.10 -23.43
CA HIS A 113 5.10 -10.70 -23.03
C HIS A 113 4.22 -10.41 -21.81
N HIS A 114 3.01 -10.98 -21.80
CA HIS A 114 2.05 -10.76 -20.71
C HIS A 114 2.09 -11.84 -19.62
N ARG A 115 2.98 -12.84 -19.73
CA ARG A 115 3.11 -13.98 -18.81
C ARG A 115 1.78 -14.70 -18.55
N ILE A 116 0.98 -14.89 -19.58
CA ILE A 116 -0.32 -15.54 -19.52
C ILE A 116 -0.28 -16.93 -20.18
N SER A 117 -1.08 -17.86 -19.67
CA SER A 117 -1.14 -19.26 -20.12
C SER A 117 -2.35 -19.58 -21.00
N GLY A 118 -3.08 -18.55 -21.44
CA GLY A 118 -4.21 -18.70 -22.34
C GLY A 118 -4.84 -17.37 -22.66
N ILE A 119 -5.33 -17.27 -23.90
CA ILE A 119 -5.87 -16.04 -24.49
C ILE A 119 -7.26 -16.36 -25.07
N PRO A 120 -8.32 -15.62 -24.71
CA PRO A 120 -9.59 -15.69 -25.40
C PRO A 120 -9.42 -15.27 -26.85
N VAL A 121 -10.05 -15.99 -27.77
CA VAL A 121 -10.05 -15.68 -29.20
C VAL A 121 -11.36 -15.01 -29.53
N THR A 122 -11.28 -13.81 -30.11
CA THR A 122 -12.47 -12.98 -30.39
C THR A 122 -12.46 -12.43 -31.81
N GLU A 123 -13.65 -12.24 -32.39
CA GLU A 123 -13.84 -11.44 -33.59
C GLU A 123 -13.55 -9.94 -33.29
N LYS A 124 -13.45 -9.12 -34.33
CA LYS A 124 -13.20 -7.66 -34.21
C LYS A 124 -14.26 -6.91 -33.42
N ASN A 125 -15.48 -7.43 -33.31
CA ASN A 125 -16.57 -6.88 -32.49
C ASN A 125 -16.50 -7.31 -31.02
N GLY A 126 -15.48 -8.09 -30.61
CA GLY A 126 -15.30 -8.64 -29.26
C GLY A 126 -16.06 -9.94 -29.00
N ARG A 127 -16.83 -10.49 -29.97
CA ARG A 127 -17.55 -11.74 -29.81
C ARG A 127 -16.58 -12.89 -29.61
N LEU A 128 -16.83 -13.70 -28.60
CA LEU A 128 -16.01 -14.87 -28.26
C LEU A 128 -16.23 -15.98 -29.31
N VAL A 129 -15.13 -16.51 -29.84
CA VAL A 129 -15.13 -17.62 -30.80
C VAL A 129 -14.29 -18.81 -30.36
N GLY A 130 -13.39 -18.63 -29.37
CA GLY A 130 -12.54 -19.69 -28.86
C GLY A 130 -11.67 -19.28 -27.69
N ILE A 131 -10.86 -20.21 -27.28
CA ILE A 131 -9.75 -19.97 -26.31
C ILE A 131 -8.51 -20.73 -26.78
N LEU A 132 -7.35 -20.07 -26.75
CA LEU A 132 -6.04 -20.66 -27.01
C LEU A 132 -5.26 -20.74 -25.70
N THR A 133 -4.78 -21.92 -25.33
CA THR A 133 -4.06 -22.16 -24.08
C THR A 133 -2.66 -22.75 -24.34
N ASN A 134 -1.79 -22.77 -23.30
CA ASN A 134 -0.48 -23.43 -23.37
C ASN A 134 -0.59 -24.89 -23.78
N ARG A 135 -1.71 -25.56 -23.49
CA ARG A 135 -1.96 -26.96 -23.90
C ARG A 135 -2.09 -27.09 -25.39
N ASP A 136 -2.78 -26.14 -26.03
CA ASP A 136 -3.07 -26.14 -27.47
C ASP A 136 -1.81 -25.82 -28.29
N VAL A 137 -0.93 -24.95 -27.78
CA VAL A 137 0.30 -24.51 -28.49
C VAL A 137 1.54 -25.34 -28.18
N ARG A 138 1.49 -26.25 -27.18
CA ARG A 138 2.67 -26.96 -26.65
C ARG A 138 3.44 -27.75 -27.71
N PHE A 139 2.77 -28.35 -28.65
CA PHE A 139 3.36 -29.20 -29.69
C PHE A 139 3.14 -28.65 -31.12
N ALA A 140 2.60 -27.42 -31.24
CA ALA A 140 2.43 -26.78 -32.55
C ALA A 140 3.78 -26.28 -33.06
N GLY A 141 4.18 -26.74 -34.25
CA GLY A 141 5.52 -26.47 -34.78
C GLY A 141 5.56 -25.45 -35.92
N ASN A 142 4.40 -25.05 -36.46
CA ASN A 142 4.35 -24.09 -37.55
C ASN A 142 4.03 -22.68 -37.01
N PRO A 143 4.99 -21.74 -36.98
CA PRO A 143 4.78 -20.39 -36.41
C PRO A 143 3.76 -19.56 -37.20
N HIS A 144 3.47 -19.91 -38.46
CA HIS A 144 2.51 -19.21 -39.32
C HIS A 144 1.11 -19.85 -39.28
N GLN A 145 0.91 -20.90 -38.47
CA GLN A 145 -0.40 -21.54 -38.33
C GLN A 145 -1.42 -20.59 -37.71
N PRO A 146 -2.62 -20.44 -38.29
CA PRO A 146 -3.67 -19.60 -37.73
C PRO A 146 -4.15 -20.11 -36.38
N VAL A 147 -4.43 -19.19 -35.46
CA VAL A 147 -4.98 -19.48 -34.12
C VAL A 147 -6.28 -20.26 -34.22
N ALA A 148 -7.11 -19.99 -35.24
CA ALA A 148 -8.38 -20.68 -35.48
C ALA A 148 -8.25 -22.22 -35.63
N GLU A 149 -7.09 -22.69 -36.08
CA GLU A 149 -6.85 -24.13 -36.27
C GLU A 149 -6.36 -24.80 -34.98
N LEU A 150 -5.88 -24.01 -33.99
CA LEU A 150 -5.29 -24.48 -32.72
C LEU A 150 -6.22 -24.29 -31.56
N MET A 151 -7.09 -23.30 -31.60
CA MET A 151 -7.95 -22.92 -30.47
C MET A 151 -9.02 -23.98 -30.19
N THR A 152 -9.41 -24.10 -28.92
CA THR A 152 -10.64 -24.76 -28.53
C THR A 152 -11.81 -23.85 -28.84
N HIS A 153 -12.77 -24.29 -29.66
CA HIS A 153 -13.94 -23.52 -30.09
C HIS A 153 -15.26 -24.22 -29.77
N GLU A 154 -15.26 -25.51 -29.51
CA GLU A 154 -16.45 -26.25 -29.11
C GLU A 154 -16.61 -26.33 -27.61
N ASN A 155 -17.87 -26.32 -27.13
CA ASN A 155 -18.20 -26.47 -25.67
C ASN A 155 -17.45 -25.51 -24.77
N LEU A 156 -17.26 -24.27 -25.19
CA LEU A 156 -16.59 -23.24 -24.37
C LEU A 156 -17.27 -23.11 -23.02
N ALA A 157 -16.45 -23.09 -21.97
CA ALA A 157 -16.95 -22.86 -20.64
C ALA A 157 -17.12 -21.37 -20.40
N THR A 158 -18.34 -20.90 -20.48
CA THR A 158 -18.69 -19.48 -20.28
C THR A 158 -19.60 -19.30 -19.08
N VAL A 159 -19.50 -18.12 -18.46
CA VAL A 159 -20.37 -17.67 -17.37
C VAL A 159 -20.77 -16.21 -17.60
N SER A 160 -21.88 -15.80 -16.98
CA SER A 160 -22.33 -14.41 -17.00
C SER A 160 -21.57 -13.56 -15.98
N PRO A 161 -21.54 -12.21 -16.12
CA PRO A 161 -21.02 -11.31 -15.13
C PRO A 161 -21.69 -11.53 -13.76
N GLY A 162 -20.90 -11.46 -12.68
CA GLY A 162 -21.43 -11.62 -11.32
C GLY A 162 -21.59 -13.07 -10.85
N VAL A 163 -21.09 -14.06 -11.61
CA VAL A 163 -21.00 -15.46 -11.12
C VAL A 163 -20.28 -15.50 -9.76
N ASN A 164 -20.86 -16.22 -8.79
CA ASN A 164 -20.21 -16.36 -7.49
C ASN A 164 -19.00 -17.32 -7.57
N GLN A 165 -18.04 -17.13 -6.65
CA GLN A 165 -16.79 -17.90 -6.64
C GLN A 165 -16.99 -19.40 -6.49
N GLU A 166 -18.01 -19.83 -5.73
CA GLU A 166 -18.27 -21.25 -5.48
C GLU A 166 -18.81 -21.93 -6.76
N GLU A 167 -19.66 -21.25 -7.50
CA GLU A 167 -20.15 -21.72 -8.79
C GLU A 167 -19.03 -21.76 -9.82
N ALA A 168 -18.20 -20.70 -9.91
CA ALA A 168 -17.05 -20.69 -10.80
C ALA A 168 -16.07 -21.84 -10.48
N ARG A 169 -15.79 -22.08 -9.19
CA ARG A 169 -14.95 -23.20 -8.72
C ARG A 169 -15.55 -24.54 -9.12
N ARG A 170 -16.85 -24.72 -8.92
CA ARG A 170 -17.56 -25.95 -9.30
C ARG A 170 -17.46 -26.22 -10.79
N LEU A 171 -17.67 -25.20 -11.64
CA LEU A 171 -17.58 -25.33 -13.10
C LEU A 171 -16.17 -25.67 -13.57
N LEU A 172 -15.15 -25.00 -13.03
CA LEU A 172 -13.74 -25.30 -13.32
C LEU A 172 -13.40 -26.76 -12.98
N HIS A 173 -13.84 -27.24 -11.82
CA HIS A 173 -13.60 -28.60 -11.38
C HIS A 173 -14.36 -29.63 -12.22
N GLN A 174 -15.67 -29.44 -12.45
CA GLN A 174 -16.50 -30.35 -13.24
C GLN A 174 -16.00 -30.52 -14.66
N ARG A 175 -15.60 -29.40 -15.30
CA ARG A 175 -15.09 -29.40 -16.67
C ARG A 175 -13.60 -29.71 -16.80
N ARG A 176 -12.89 -29.82 -15.68
CA ARG A 176 -11.42 -30.05 -15.59
C ARG A 176 -10.64 -29.03 -16.42
N ILE A 177 -11.03 -27.77 -16.30
CA ILE A 177 -10.39 -26.63 -16.98
C ILE A 177 -9.81 -25.66 -15.95
N GLU A 178 -8.87 -24.84 -16.41
CA GLU A 178 -8.19 -23.84 -15.56
C GLU A 178 -8.76 -22.42 -15.75
N LYS A 179 -9.63 -22.23 -16.74
CA LYS A 179 -10.12 -20.91 -17.12
C LYS A 179 -11.59 -20.95 -17.50
N LEU A 180 -12.36 -19.99 -16.98
CA LEU A 180 -13.75 -19.70 -17.36
C LEU A 180 -13.79 -18.36 -18.09
N LEU A 181 -14.47 -18.31 -19.21
CA LEU A 181 -14.69 -17.11 -20.00
C LEU A 181 -15.94 -16.40 -19.49
N VAL A 182 -15.84 -15.11 -19.21
CA VAL A 182 -17.01 -14.30 -18.83
C VAL A 182 -17.49 -13.55 -20.05
N VAL A 183 -18.76 -13.74 -20.39
CA VAL A 183 -19.39 -13.13 -21.57
C VAL A 183 -20.59 -12.28 -21.17
N ASP A 184 -20.81 -11.19 -21.91
CA ASP A 184 -22.03 -10.40 -21.79
C ASP A 184 -23.21 -11.01 -22.58
N ASP A 185 -24.37 -10.36 -22.53
CA ASP A 185 -25.58 -10.80 -23.21
C ASP A 185 -25.43 -10.87 -24.77
N SER A 186 -24.43 -10.18 -25.32
CA SER A 186 -24.07 -10.22 -26.75
C SER A 186 -22.98 -11.24 -27.07
N TYR A 187 -22.64 -12.11 -26.08
CA TYR A 187 -21.57 -13.10 -26.17
C TYR A 187 -20.19 -12.50 -26.46
N ARG A 188 -19.94 -11.26 -26.01
CA ARG A 188 -18.62 -10.63 -26.05
C ARG A 188 -17.82 -11.04 -24.83
N CYS A 189 -16.53 -11.36 -25.03
CA CYS A 189 -15.64 -11.70 -23.95
C CYS A 189 -15.29 -10.45 -23.14
N ILE A 190 -15.85 -10.34 -21.93
CA ILE A 190 -15.63 -9.21 -21.03
C ILE A 190 -14.74 -9.58 -19.83
N GLY A 191 -14.48 -10.88 -19.64
CA GLY A 191 -13.68 -11.34 -18.51
C GLY A 191 -13.14 -12.75 -18.65
N LEU A 192 -12.20 -13.08 -17.76
CA LEU A 192 -11.60 -14.40 -17.61
C LEU A 192 -11.39 -14.70 -16.13
N ILE A 193 -11.90 -15.83 -15.64
CA ILE A 193 -11.67 -16.33 -14.26
C ILE A 193 -10.75 -17.54 -14.33
N THR A 194 -9.71 -17.57 -13.52
CA THR A 194 -8.78 -18.71 -13.48
C THR A 194 -8.82 -19.42 -12.11
N VAL A 195 -8.38 -20.68 -12.09
CA VAL A 195 -8.21 -21.43 -10.83
C VAL A 195 -7.31 -20.66 -9.85
N LYS A 196 -6.23 -20.04 -10.36
CA LYS A 196 -5.32 -19.23 -9.54
C LYS A 196 -6.01 -18.03 -8.87
N ASP A 197 -6.95 -17.39 -9.54
CA ASP A 197 -7.68 -16.25 -8.98
C ASP A 197 -8.58 -16.70 -7.82
N ILE A 198 -9.21 -17.88 -7.95
CA ILE A 198 -10.03 -18.48 -6.90
C ILE A 198 -9.16 -18.93 -5.71
N GLU A 199 -8.03 -19.59 -5.97
CA GLU A 199 -7.10 -20.01 -4.91
C GLU A 199 -6.56 -18.81 -4.14
N LYS A 200 -6.19 -17.72 -4.81
CA LYS A 200 -5.74 -16.48 -4.18
C LYS A 200 -6.84 -15.83 -3.35
N ALA A 201 -8.07 -15.80 -3.83
CA ALA A 201 -9.18 -15.26 -3.08
C ALA A 201 -9.47 -16.04 -1.78
N VAL A 202 -9.26 -17.36 -1.80
CA VAL A 202 -9.34 -18.22 -0.60
C VAL A 202 -8.14 -17.97 0.33
N MET A 203 -6.95 -17.78 -0.24
CA MET A 203 -5.71 -17.55 0.52
C MET A 203 -5.69 -16.16 1.19
N TYR A 204 -6.27 -15.14 0.55
CA TYR A 204 -6.29 -13.76 1.01
C TYR A 204 -7.73 -13.22 1.14
N PRO A 205 -8.54 -13.76 2.09
CA PRO A 205 -9.94 -13.36 2.23
C PRO A 205 -10.12 -11.91 2.69
N ASN A 206 -9.07 -11.34 3.30
CA ASN A 206 -9.06 -9.96 3.80
C ASN A 206 -8.39 -8.98 2.83
N ALA A 207 -8.13 -9.37 1.57
CA ALA A 207 -7.49 -8.47 0.62
C ALA A 207 -8.29 -7.17 0.42
N THR A 208 -7.58 -6.05 0.34
CA THR A 208 -8.17 -4.74 0.04
C THR A 208 -8.41 -4.63 -1.45
N LYS A 209 -9.67 -4.70 -1.85
CA LYS A 209 -10.10 -4.71 -3.26
C LYS A 209 -11.05 -3.57 -3.58
N ASP A 210 -11.06 -3.18 -4.86
CA ASP A 210 -12.04 -2.25 -5.40
C ASP A 210 -13.37 -2.97 -5.73
N GLU A 211 -14.35 -2.22 -6.21
CA GLU A 211 -15.70 -2.70 -6.51
C GLU A 211 -15.71 -3.73 -7.65
N THR A 212 -14.66 -3.78 -8.44
CA THR A 212 -14.48 -4.77 -9.53
C THR A 212 -13.63 -5.98 -9.11
N GLY A 213 -13.24 -6.06 -7.83
CA GLY A 213 -12.48 -7.17 -7.25
C GLY A 213 -10.96 -7.11 -7.48
N ARG A 214 -10.43 -5.99 -8.01
CA ARG A 214 -8.98 -5.79 -8.20
C ARG A 214 -8.34 -5.24 -6.93
N LEU A 215 -7.07 -5.57 -6.70
CA LEU A 215 -6.32 -5.02 -5.57
C LEU A 215 -6.28 -3.49 -5.63
N ARG A 216 -6.50 -2.84 -4.47
CA ARG A 216 -6.33 -1.39 -4.35
C ARG A 216 -4.87 -1.02 -4.21
N VAL A 217 -4.50 0.10 -4.81
CA VAL A 217 -3.15 0.65 -4.78
C VAL A 217 -3.18 2.16 -4.64
N ALA A 218 -2.23 2.69 -3.88
CA ALA A 218 -1.97 4.12 -3.76
C ALA A 218 -0.66 4.48 -4.47
N ALA A 219 -0.53 5.73 -4.89
CA ALA A 219 0.72 6.24 -5.44
C ALA A 219 0.99 7.68 -5.03
N ALA A 220 2.27 7.98 -4.76
CA ALA A 220 2.71 9.30 -4.39
C ALA A 220 2.85 10.20 -5.63
N THR A 221 2.46 11.46 -5.45
CA THR A 221 2.69 12.57 -6.37
C THR A 221 3.27 13.76 -5.61
N THR A 222 3.48 14.87 -6.29
CA THR A 222 4.04 16.11 -5.74
C THR A 222 3.22 17.32 -6.18
N VAL A 223 3.69 18.51 -5.85
CA VAL A 223 3.06 19.80 -6.22
C VAL A 223 3.50 20.28 -7.61
N GLY A 224 2.84 21.34 -8.10
CA GLY A 224 3.16 22.00 -9.37
C GLY A 224 2.71 21.22 -10.61
N ASP A 225 3.11 21.69 -11.80
CA ASP A 225 2.63 21.11 -13.07
C ASP A 225 3.17 19.71 -13.34
N LYS A 226 4.41 19.42 -12.92
CA LYS A 226 4.97 18.06 -13.02
C LYS A 226 4.22 17.07 -12.14
N GLY A 227 3.86 17.49 -10.92
CA GLY A 227 3.03 16.69 -10.03
C GLY A 227 1.64 16.46 -10.59
N PHE A 228 1.06 17.48 -11.22
CA PHE A 228 -0.25 17.37 -11.83
C PHE A 228 -0.27 16.43 -13.03
N ALA A 229 0.70 16.54 -13.96
CA ALA A 229 0.82 15.61 -15.09
C ALA A 229 0.97 14.15 -14.63
N ARG A 230 1.73 13.90 -13.55
CA ARG A 230 1.81 12.58 -12.92
C ARG A 230 0.46 12.14 -12.37
N THR A 231 -0.26 13.03 -11.71
CA THR A 231 -1.59 12.75 -11.15
C THR A 231 -2.58 12.37 -12.26
N GLU A 232 -2.61 13.08 -13.38
CA GLU A 232 -3.45 12.75 -14.56
C GLU A 232 -3.13 11.34 -15.07
N ALA A 233 -1.86 11.04 -15.31
CA ALA A 233 -1.45 9.73 -15.81
C ALA A 233 -1.78 8.57 -14.84
N LEU A 234 -1.71 8.81 -13.52
CA LEU A 234 -2.09 7.84 -12.51
C LEU A 234 -3.61 7.63 -12.45
N VAL A 235 -4.40 8.68 -12.60
CA VAL A 235 -5.87 8.59 -12.70
C VAL A 235 -6.27 7.80 -13.95
N ASP A 236 -5.65 8.06 -15.09
CA ASP A 236 -5.86 7.28 -16.33
C ASP A 236 -5.44 5.81 -16.21
N ALA A 237 -4.52 5.51 -15.29
CA ALA A 237 -4.15 4.14 -14.94
C ALA A 237 -5.10 3.46 -13.93
N GLU A 238 -6.23 4.10 -13.58
CA GLU A 238 -7.24 3.63 -12.63
C GLU A 238 -6.69 3.45 -11.20
N LEU A 239 -5.82 4.38 -10.76
CA LEU A 239 -5.34 4.41 -9.39
C LEU A 239 -6.50 4.69 -8.41
N ASP A 240 -6.49 4.02 -7.24
CA ASP A 240 -7.55 4.21 -6.23
C ASP A 240 -7.29 5.43 -5.34
N LEU A 241 -6.04 5.73 -5.04
CA LEU A 241 -5.67 6.68 -4.01
C LEU A 241 -4.41 7.46 -4.38
N ILE A 242 -4.55 8.78 -4.52
CA ILE A 242 -3.44 9.72 -4.69
C ILE A 242 -2.89 10.12 -3.34
N VAL A 243 -1.57 10.14 -3.19
CA VAL A 243 -0.89 10.68 -2.01
C VAL A 243 -0.03 11.87 -2.43
N ILE A 244 -0.46 13.09 -2.10
CA ILE A 244 0.36 14.30 -2.28
C ILE A 244 1.35 14.34 -1.13
N ASP A 245 2.59 13.95 -1.42
CA ASP A 245 3.63 13.64 -0.45
C ASP A 245 4.75 14.68 -0.46
N THR A 246 4.77 15.53 0.57
CA THR A 246 5.75 16.60 0.78
C THR A 246 6.33 16.57 2.17
N ALA A 247 7.51 17.19 2.37
CA ALA A 247 8.12 17.32 3.69
C ALA A 247 7.34 18.30 4.60
N HIS A 248 6.62 19.25 4.00
CA HIS A 248 5.81 20.25 4.71
C HIS A 248 4.48 20.47 4.00
N GLY A 249 3.43 19.82 4.49
CA GLY A 249 2.08 19.86 3.90
C GLY A 249 1.34 21.17 4.13
N HIS A 250 1.69 21.95 5.15
CA HIS A 250 1.09 23.26 5.40
C HIS A 250 1.68 24.35 4.47
N ASN A 251 1.72 24.04 3.19
CA ASN A 251 2.18 24.92 2.12
C ASN A 251 1.05 25.12 1.12
N ILE A 252 0.87 26.35 0.64
CA ILE A 252 -0.22 26.72 -0.28
C ILE A 252 -0.21 25.89 -1.58
N GLU A 253 0.98 25.50 -2.07
CA GLU A 253 1.09 24.66 -3.27
C GLU A 253 0.55 23.24 -3.03
N VAL A 254 0.60 22.74 -1.79
CA VAL A 254 0.01 21.44 -1.44
C VAL A 254 -1.52 21.52 -1.47
N ALA A 255 -2.10 22.57 -0.87
CA ALA A 255 -3.55 22.81 -0.95
C ALA A 255 -4.03 22.95 -2.41
N ARG A 256 -3.31 23.72 -3.25
CA ARG A 256 -3.60 23.83 -4.68
C ARG A 256 -3.50 22.50 -5.42
N ALA A 257 -2.53 21.66 -5.08
CA ALA A 257 -2.39 20.34 -5.67
C ALA A 257 -3.57 19.41 -5.30
N VAL A 258 -4.06 19.47 -4.04
CA VAL A 258 -5.28 18.78 -3.60
C VAL A 258 -6.48 19.22 -4.43
N GLU A 259 -6.74 20.53 -4.50
CA GLU A 259 -7.86 21.08 -5.29
C GLU A 259 -7.81 20.66 -6.75
N ARG A 260 -6.61 20.70 -7.38
CA ARG A 260 -6.44 20.30 -8.78
C ARG A 260 -6.72 18.81 -8.97
N ALA A 261 -6.22 17.94 -8.08
CA ALA A 261 -6.46 16.50 -8.12
C ALA A 261 -7.96 16.17 -7.98
N LYS A 262 -8.66 16.85 -7.06
CA LYS A 262 -10.10 16.64 -6.84
C LYS A 262 -10.96 17.10 -8.04
N ARG A 263 -10.48 18.04 -8.85
CA ARG A 263 -11.16 18.47 -10.08
C ARG A 263 -11.02 17.50 -11.24
N LEU A 264 -9.98 16.67 -11.25
CA LEU A 264 -9.75 15.69 -12.32
C LEU A 264 -10.78 14.55 -12.30
N SER A 265 -11.15 14.10 -11.10
CA SER A 265 -12.06 12.98 -10.96
C SER A 265 -12.79 13.02 -9.63
N ASN A 266 -14.11 12.81 -9.67
CA ASN A 266 -14.95 12.70 -8.47
C ASN A 266 -14.73 11.38 -7.72
N SER A 267 -14.13 10.37 -8.34
CA SER A 267 -13.91 9.05 -7.75
C SER A 267 -12.56 8.92 -7.07
N VAL A 268 -11.53 9.69 -7.48
CA VAL A 268 -10.19 9.63 -6.91
C VAL A 268 -10.18 10.19 -5.49
N GLN A 269 -9.65 9.38 -4.57
CA GLN A 269 -9.41 9.79 -3.20
C GLN A 269 -8.02 10.41 -3.07
N VAL A 270 -7.89 11.45 -2.24
CA VAL A 270 -6.64 12.21 -2.08
C VAL A 270 -6.24 12.26 -0.61
N ILE A 271 -5.07 11.71 -0.30
CA ILE A 271 -4.36 11.94 0.96
C ILE A 271 -3.33 13.05 0.73
N ALA A 272 -3.20 13.98 1.66
CA ALA A 272 -2.19 15.02 1.62
C ALA A 272 -1.39 15.10 2.91
N GLY A 273 -0.14 15.50 2.81
CA GLY A 273 0.77 15.69 3.95
C GLY A 273 2.24 15.96 3.49
N ASN A 274 3.18 16.01 4.48
CA ASN A 274 2.98 15.73 5.90
C ASN A 274 2.67 17.00 6.69
N VAL A 275 1.83 16.84 7.68
CA VAL A 275 1.48 17.90 8.63
C VAL A 275 1.75 17.45 10.08
N ALA A 276 1.71 18.38 11.02
CA ALA A 276 1.92 18.08 12.43
C ALA A 276 1.11 18.98 13.40
N THR A 277 0.21 19.82 12.85
CA THR A 277 -0.62 20.74 13.66
C THR A 277 -2.06 20.71 13.20
N ALA A 278 -2.98 21.10 14.10
CA ALA A 278 -4.41 21.17 13.81
C ALA A 278 -4.72 22.13 12.65
N GLU A 279 -4.07 23.29 12.61
CA GLU A 279 -4.25 24.30 11.56
C GLU A 279 -3.84 23.76 10.19
N ALA A 280 -2.73 23.01 10.15
CA ALA A 280 -2.27 22.38 8.90
C ALA A 280 -3.23 21.29 8.41
N ALA A 281 -3.76 20.47 9.34
CA ALA A 281 -4.79 19.50 9.01
C ALA A 281 -6.05 20.16 8.46
N ARG A 282 -6.52 21.24 9.11
CA ARG A 282 -7.67 22.05 8.67
C ARG A 282 -7.47 22.56 7.25
N ALA A 283 -6.32 23.19 6.97
CA ALA A 283 -6.03 23.77 5.67
C ALA A 283 -6.11 22.74 4.52
N LEU A 284 -5.63 21.51 4.74
CA LEU A 284 -5.71 20.45 3.74
C LEU A 284 -7.13 19.86 3.60
N ILE A 285 -7.87 19.77 4.70
CA ILE A 285 -9.28 19.36 4.69
C ILE A 285 -10.13 20.34 3.91
N ASP A 286 -9.93 21.63 4.14
CA ASP A 286 -10.65 22.70 3.44
C ASP A 286 -10.33 22.74 1.95
N ALA A 287 -9.12 22.32 1.55
CA ALA A 287 -8.73 22.11 0.15
C ALA A 287 -9.35 20.83 -0.48
N GLY A 288 -10.01 19.99 0.30
CA GLY A 288 -10.72 18.80 -0.17
C GLY A 288 -9.98 17.46 0.01
N ALA A 289 -8.96 17.39 0.86
CA ALA A 289 -8.29 16.13 1.15
C ALA A 289 -9.24 15.12 1.82
N ASP A 290 -9.17 13.86 1.39
CA ASP A 290 -9.98 12.75 1.91
C ASP A 290 -9.30 12.00 3.06
N GLY A 291 -8.00 12.26 3.27
CA GLY A 291 -7.19 11.74 4.37
C GLY A 291 -6.00 12.65 4.64
N ILE A 292 -5.52 12.70 5.88
CA ILE A 292 -4.42 13.55 6.32
C ILE A 292 -3.24 12.70 6.79
N LYS A 293 -2.06 12.93 6.22
CA LYS A 293 -0.82 12.22 6.59
C LYS A 293 0.00 13.07 7.56
N VAL A 294 0.24 12.53 8.77
CA VAL A 294 0.80 13.24 9.92
C VAL A 294 2.17 12.72 10.29
N GLY A 295 3.15 13.62 10.34
CA GLY A 295 4.50 13.30 10.79
C GLY A 295 5.56 14.22 10.20
N ILE A 296 6.15 15.09 11.01
CA ILE A 296 7.27 15.95 10.65
C ILE A 296 8.50 15.52 11.48
N GLY A 297 9.42 14.82 10.80
CA GLY A 297 10.69 14.38 11.39
C GLY A 297 10.68 13.16 12.31
N PRO A 298 9.64 12.29 12.42
CA PRO A 298 9.69 11.13 13.31
C PRO A 298 10.36 9.90 12.69
N GLY A 299 10.64 9.88 11.39
CA GLY A 299 11.22 8.72 10.70
C GLY A 299 12.64 8.41 11.19
N SER A 300 13.00 7.12 11.25
CA SER A 300 14.29 6.64 11.78
C SER A 300 15.52 7.13 11.00
N ILE A 301 15.33 7.51 9.73
CA ILE A 301 16.38 8.04 8.84
C ILE A 301 16.14 9.50 8.45
N CYS A 302 15.17 10.17 9.10
CA CYS A 302 14.88 11.58 8.92
C CYS A 302 15.75 12.44 9.82
N THR A 303 16.37 13.47 9.26
CA THR A 303 17.21 14.42 10.02
C THR A 303 16.63 15.84 10.06
N THR A 304 15.41 16.06 9.58
CA THR A 304 14.74 17.37 9.54
C THR A 304 14.79 18.09 10.89
N ARG A 305 14.53 17.37 12.00
CA ARG A 305 14.55 17.97 13.35
C ARG A 305 15.93 18.46 13.77
N VAL A 306 16.99 17.82 13.29
CA VAL A 306 18.37 18.20 13.59
C VAL A 306 18.87 19.29 12.64
N VAL A 307 18.56 19.14 11.34
CA VAL A 307 19.06 20.05 10.28
C VAL A 307 18.29 21.37 10.27
N ALA A 308 16.96 21.29 10.33
CA ALA A 308 16.11 22.47 10.25
C ALA A 308 15.58 22.95 11.62
N GLY A 309 15.74 22.15 12.68
CA GLY A 309 15.18 22.45 14.02
C GLY A 309 13.65 22.39 14.08
N VAL A 310 12.99 21.78 13.05
CA VAL A 310 11.53 21.76 12.88
C VAL A 310 11.00 20.35 13.08
N GLY A 311 9.91 20.23 13.83
CA GLY A 311 9.19 18.97 14.02
C GLY A 311 8.29 19.02 15.24
N VAL A 312 7.40 18.03 15.34
CA VAL A 312 6.53 17.82 16.51
C VAL A 312 6.67 16.35 16.92
N PRO A 313 6.81 16.04 18.23
CA PRO A 313 6.78 14.66 18.72
C PRO A 313 5.50 13.94 18.24
N GLN A 314 5.66 12.69 17.76
CA GLN A 314 4.65 12.07 16.89
C GLN A 314 3.31 11.82 17.58
N LEU A 315 3.29 11.44 18.86
CA LEU A 315 2.04 11.23 19.60
C LEU A 315 1.23 12.53 19.64
N THR A 316 1.86 13.64 20.02
CA THR A 316 1.24 14.97 20.09
C THR A 316 0.74 15.40 18.71
N ALA A 317 1.56 15.23 17.65
CA ALA A 317 1.15 15.58 16.29
C ALA A 317 -0.09 14.79 15.84
N VAL A 318 -0.15 13.49 16.15
CA VAL A 318 -1.32 12.65 15.81
C VAL A 318 -2.55 13.11 16.57
N MET A 319 -2.45 13.36 17.88
CA MET A 319 -3.59 13.81 18.70
C MET A 319 -4.16 15.12 18.21
N ASP A 320 -3.32 16.13 17.96
CA ASP A 320 -3.77 17.46 17.49
C ASP A 320 -4.43 17.38 16.12
N CYS A 321 -3.83 16.65 15.17
CA CYS A 321 -4.40 16.52 13.84
C CYS A 321 -5.67 15.66 13.84
N ALA A 322 -5.73 14.59 14.65
CA ALA A 322 -6.90 13.71 14.72
C ALA A 322 -8.11 14.42 15.36
N GLU A 323 -7.90 15.20 16.42
CA GLU A 323 -8.97 16.01 17.03
C GLU A 323 -9.57 16.99 16.00
N GLU A 324 -8.73 17.63 15.21
CA GLU A 324 -9.19 18.56 14.19
C GLU A 324 -9.90 17.85 13.04
N ALA A 325 -9.30 16.76 12.52
CA ALA A 325 -9.81 16.01 11.39
C ALA A 325 -11.15 15.30 11.69
N ALA A 326 -11.36 14.89 12.94
CA ALA A 326 -12.61 14.28 13.41
C ALA A 326 -13.83 15.19 13.21
N LYS A 327 -13.67 16.52 13.31
CA LYS A 327 -14.73 17.49 13.08
C LYS A 327 -15.33 17.42 11.67
N SER A 328 -14.56 16.91 10.71
CA SER A 328 -14.94 16.75 9.30
C SER A 328 -15.03 15.29 8.85
N GLY A 329 -14.87 14.34 9.77
CA GLY A 329 -14.86 12.91 9.50
C GLY A 329 -13.74 12.48 8.54
N VAL A 330 -12.58 13.15 8.56
CA VAL A 330 -11.43 12.84 7.70
C VAL A 330 -10.46 11.95 8.48
N PRO A 331 -10.11 10.76 7.96
CA PRO A 331 -9.14 9.88 8.60
C PRO A 331 -7.72 10.47 8.65
N VAL A 332 -6.99 10.13 9.72
CA VAL A 332 -5.59 10.51 9.92
C VAL A 332 -4.69 9.29 9.81
N ILE A 333 -3.59 9.43 9.07
CA ILE A 333 -2.55 8.43 8.92
C ILE A 333 -1.31 8.88 9.71
N ALA A 334 -0.90 8.12 10.73
CA ALA A 334 0.33 8.38 11.47
C ALA A 334 1.54 7.86 10.66
N ASP A 335 2.34 8.77 10.13
CA ASP A 335 3.50 8.46 9.27
C ASP A 335 4.81 8.68 10.00
N GLY A 336 5.53 7.60 10.26
CA GLY A 336 6.84 7.59 10.90
C GLY A 336 6.81 7.42 12.43
N GLY A 337 7.96 7.03 12.98
CA GLY A 337 8.11 6.78 14.41
C GLY A 337 7.61 5.43 14.92
N ILE A 338 7.04 4.59 14.05
CA ILE A 338 6.54 3.25 14.39
C ILE A 338 7.69 2.24 14.31
N ARG A 339 8.11 1.69 15.42
CA ARG A 339 9.19 0.70 15.55
C ARG A 339 8.69 -0.64 16.05
N THR A 340 7.53 -0.65 16.71
CA THR A 340 6.91 -1.82 17.32
C THR A 340 5.39 -1.82 17.11
N SER A 341 4.76 -2.96 17.37
CA SER A 341 3.28 -3.04 17.39
C SER A 341 2.67 -2.20 18.53
N GLY A 342 3.41 -2.00 19.63
CA GLY A 342 3.00 -1.11 20.71
C GLY A 342 2.94 0.36 20.28
N ASP A 343 3.92 0.84 19.50
CA ASP A 343 3.87 2.20 18.92
C ASP A 343 2.66 2.35 17.99
N MET A 344 2.38 1.32 17.18
CA MET A 344 1.21 1.29 16.31
C MET A 344 -0.10 1.37 17.12
N ALA A 345 -0.23 0.58 18.18
CA ALA A 345 -1.41 0.61 19.05
C ALA A 345 -1.60 1.99 19.70
N LYS A 346 -0.50 2.63 20.14
CA LYS A 346 -0.53 3.99 20.70
C LYS A 346 -0.94 5.05 19.67
N ALA A 347 -0.45 4.93 18.42
CA ALA A 347 -0.83 5.83 17.34
C ALA A 347 -2.34 5.73 17.03
N LEU A 348 -2.86 4.50 16.95
CA LEU A 348 -4.29 4.25 16.73
C LEU A 348 -5.14 4.77 17.88
N ALA A 349 -4.73 4.51 19.13
CA ALA A 349 -5.42 5.01 20.33
C ALA A 349 -5.39 6.55 20.43
N ALA A 350 -4.37 7.20 19.86
CA ALA A 350 -4.25 8.66 19.80
C ALA A 350 -5.15 9.31 18.73
N GLY A 351 -5.91 8.52 17.98
CA GLY A 351 -6.86 9.01 16.98
C GLY A 351 -6.46 8.77 15.52
N ALA A 352 -5.28 8.17 15.26
CA ALA A 352 -4.95 7.75 13.90
C ALA A 352 -5.88 6.60 13.46
N SER A 353 -6.39 6.68 12.24
CA SER A 353 -7.16 5.60 11.63
C SER A 353 -6.26 4.48 11.10
N SER A 354 -5.05 4.83 10.69
CA SER A 354 -4.05 3.89 10.18
C SER A 354 -2.63 4.44 10.37
N VAL A 355 -1.64 3.60 10.13
CA VAL A 355 -0.23 3.95 10.24
C VAL A 355 0.50 3.69 8.93
N MET A 356 1.49 4.53 8.62
CA MET A 356 2.40 4.31 7.49
C MET A 356 3.76 3.84 8.01
N ILE A 357 4.25 2.73 7.44
CA ILE A 357 5.43 2.02 7.90
C ILE A 357 6.53 2.02 6.83
N GLY A 358 7.72 2.46 7.19
CA GLY A 358 8.93 2.45 6.36
C GLY A 358 9.93 1.38 6.81
N SER A 359 10.70 1.65 7.87
CA SER A 359 11.86 0.84 8.28
C SER A 359 11.56 -0.63 8.56
N LEU A 360 10.40 -0.94 9.14
CA LEU A 360 10.01 -2.33 9.43
C LEU A 360 9.77 -3.13 8.15
N LEU A 361 9.28 -2.48 7.09
CA LEU A 361 9.01 -3.11 5.78
C LEU A 361 10.21 -3.04 4.83
N ALA A 362 11.12 -2.06 4.98
CA ALA A 362 12.31 -1.94 4.13
C ALA A 362 13.20 -3.18 4.15
N GLY A 363 13.24 -3.94 5.25
CA GLY A 363 14.01 -5.18 5.39
C GLY A 363 13.31 -6.42 4.85
N THR A 364 12.12 -6.32 4.28
CA THR A 364 11.36 -7.48 3.81
C THR A 364 11.71 -7.89 2.39
N GLU A 365 11.34 -9.11 2.01
CA GLU A 365 11.63 -9.70 0.69
C GLU A 365 11.07 -8.84 -0.44
N GLU A 366 9.85 -8.33 -0.29
CA GLU A 366 9.10 -7.59 -1.32
C GLU A 366 9.51 -6.10 -1.43
N ALA A 367 10.31 -5.60 -0.48
CA ALA A 367 10.88 -4.26 -0.60
C ALA A 367 11.90 -4.20 -1.76
N PRO A 368 12.02 -3.07 -2.48
CA PRO A 368 12.99 -2.91 -3.55
C PRO A 368 14.44 -3.10 -3.10
N GLY A 369 15.30 -3.49 -4.04
CA GLY A 369 16.73 -3.66 -3.82
C GLY A 369 17.15 -5.07 -3.44
N GLU A 370 18.43 -5.36 -3.62
CA GLU A 370 19.02 -6.66 -3.35
C GLU A 370 19.31 -6.86 -1.86
N THR A 371 19.25 -8.12 -1.42
CA THR A 371 19.73 -8.52 -0.10
C THR A 371 21.23 -8.78 -0.19
N PHE A 372 21.99 -8.17 0.71
CA PHE A 372 23.45 -8.35 0.77
C PHE A 372 23.92 -8.81 2.16
N LEU A 373 25.05 -9.51 2.19
CA LEU A 373 25.64 -10.03 3.41
C LEU A 373 26.62 -9.01 3.99
N TYR A 374 26.45 -8.66 5.26
CA TYR A 374 27.39 -7.79 5.99
C TYR A 374 27.59 -8.36 7.42
N GLN A 375 28.83 -8.54 7.82
CA GLN A 375 29.20 -9.11 9.13
C GLN A 375 28.43 -10.39 9.53
N GLY A 376 28.22 -11.30 8.55
CA GLY A 376 27.54 -12.58 8.78
C GLY A 376 26.00 -12.49 8.89
N ARG A 377 25.39 -11.31 8.65
CA ARG A 377 23.94 -11.12 8.62
C ARG A 377 23.50 -10.55 7.29
N SER A 378 22.27 -10.84 6.89
CA SER A 378 21.65 -10.31 5.66
C SER A 378 20.99 -8.96 5.94
N TYR A 379 21.20 -8.02 5.03
CA TYR A 379 20.66 -6.65 5.12
C TYR A 379 20.06 -6.22 3.79
N LYS A 380 19.21 -5.18 3.84
CA LYS A 380 18.75 -4.41 2.68
C LYS A 380 19.07 -2.93 2.87
N SER A 381 19.29 -2.22 1.78
CA SER A 381 19.46 -0.77 1.80
C SER A 381 18.18 -0.09 2.23
N TYR A 382 18.31 0.94 3.05
CA TYR A 382 17.20 1.79 3.47
C TYR A 382 17.65 3.25 3.51
N ARG A 383 16.93 4.15 2.85
CA ARG A 383 17.29 5.55 2.80
C ARG A 383 16.10 6.49 2.94
N GLY A 384 16.36 7.67 3.53
CA GLY A 384 15.40 8.75 3.57
C GLY A 384 15.21 9.40 2.21
N MET A 385 13.99 9.83 1.89
CA MET A 385 13.71 10.56 0.66
C MET A 385 14.43 11.92 0.61
N GLY A 386 14.89 12.45 1.75
CA GLY A 386 15.76 13.62 1.87
C GLY A 386 17.26 13.31 1.89
N SER A 387 17.68 12.06 1.65
CA SER A 387 19.10 11.74 1.50
C SER A 387 19.66 12.25 0.17
N VAL A 388 20.98 12.44 0.10
CA VAL A 388 21.64 12.94 -1.11
C VAL A 388 21.32 12.05 -2.32
N GLY A 389 21.42 10.72 -2.17
CA GLY A 389 21.15 9.79 -3.26
C GLY A 389 19.68 9.73 -3.69
N ALA A 390 18.72 9.90 -2.77
CA ALA A 390 17.31 9.99 -3.11
C ALA A 390 17.00 11.32 -3.83
N MET A 391 17.54 12.44 -3.33
CA MET A 391 17.33 13.76 -3.91
C MET A 391 17.94 13.86 -5.31
N ALA A 392 19.10 13.25 -5.54
CA ALA A 392 19.74 13.18 -6.86
C ALA A 392 18.91 12.41 -7.91
N ARG A 393 18.04 11.49 -7.47
CA ARG A 393 17.13 10.71 -8.35
C ARG A 393 15.77 11.35 -8.58
N GLY A 394 15.44 12.48 -7.91
CA GLY A 394 14.22 13.23 -8.17
C GLY A 394 13.41 13.63 -6.94
N SER A 395 13.76 13.19 -5.72
CA SER A 395 12.99 13.54 -4.50
C SER A 395 13.31 14.94 -3.92
N ALA A 396 14.20 15.71 -4.56
CA ALA A 396 14.57 17.07 -4.12
C ALA A 396 13.34 18.02 -4.06
N ASP A 397 12.36 17.83 -4.93
CA ASP A 397 11.12 18.60 -4.97
C ASP A 397 10.22 18.37 -3.72
N ARG A 398 10.33 17.20 -3.05
CA ARG A 398 9.68 16.93 -1.76
C ARG A 398 10.11 17.93 -0.68
N TYR A 399 11.35 18.41 -0.79
CA TYR A 399 11.99 19.35 0.13
C TYR A 399 12.11 20.77 -0.44
N PHE A 400 11.36 21.06 -1.52
CA PHE A 400 11.37 22.36 -2.22
C PHE A 400 12.75 22.78 -2.71
N GLN A 401 13.61 21.81 -3.08
CA GLN A 401 14.98 22.02 -3.56
C GLN A 401 15.16 21.60 -5.03
N GLN A 402 14.09 21.51 -5.81
CA GLN A 402 14.11 21.10 -7.23
C GLN A 402 14.94 22.03 -8.14
N ASP A 403 15.13 23.27 -7.75
CA ASP A 403 15.88 24.27 -8.54
C ASP A 403 17.40 24.20 -8.32
N ILE A 404 17.85 23.41 -7.34
CA ILE A 404 19.26 23.23 -7.02
C ILE A 404 19.84 22.15 -7.93
N LYS A 405 20.58 22.57 -8.99
CA LYS A 405 21.21 21.67 -9.97
C LYS A 405 22.50 21.03 -9.47
N ASP A 406 23.21 21.70 -8.58
CA ASP A 406 24.49 21.23 -8.03
C ASP A 406 24.20 20.37 -6.79
N GLN A 407 24.46 19.07 -6.89
CA GLN A 407 24.24 18.13 -5.80
C GLN A 407 25.01 18.49 -4.51
N LEU A 408 26.16 19.15 -4.62
CA LEU A 408 26.94 19.59 -3.47
C LEU A 408 26.29 20.77 -2.72
N LYS A 409 25.29 21.41 -3.30
CA LYS A 409 24.53 22.50 -2.68
C LYS A 409 23.19 22.06 -2.10
N LEU A 410 22.81 20.80 -2.29
CA LEU A 410 21.63 20.25 -1.63
C LEU A 410 21.85 20.21 -0.12
N VAL A 411 20.80 20.53 0.64
CA VAL A 411 20.78 20.38 2.09
C VAL A 411 19.97 19.14 2.42
N PRO A 412 20.62 17.99 2.71
CA PRO A 412 19.90 16.75 2.96
C PRO A 412 19.21 16.77 4.33
N GLU A 413 17.98 16.26 4.37
CA GLU A 413 17.19 16.06 5.57
C GLU A 413 16.93 14.57 5.84
N GLY A 414 17.83 13.72 5.40
CA GLY A 414 17.77 12.27 5.59
C GLY A 414 19.12 11.63 5.33
N ILE A 415 19.27 10.42 5.87
CA ILE A 415 20.49 9.61 5.70
C ILE A 415 20.24 8.38 4.84
N GLU A 416 21.30 7.74 4.42
CA GLU A 416 21.32 6.41 3.81
C GLU A 416 21.89 5.41 4.81
N GLY A 417 21.27 4.25 4.91
CA GLY A 417 21.66 3.21 5.84
C GLY A 417 21.22 1.83 5.36
N GLN A 418 21.20 0.90 6.25
CA GLN A 418 20.77 -0.47 6.02
C GLN A 418 19.89 -0.96 7.17
N VAL A 419 19.00 -1.90 6.86
CA VAL A 419 18.15 -2.58 7.85
C VAL A 419 18.35 -4.10 7.72
N ALA A 420 18.23 -4.81 8.83
CA ALA A 420 18.31 -6.26 8.81
C ALA A 420 17.22 -6.85 7.91
N TYR A 421 17.58 -7.86 7.12
CA TYR A 421 16.62 -8.65 6.35
C TYR A 421 15.69 -9.42 7.29
N LYS A 422 14.40 -9.40 7.01
CA LYS A 422 13.34 -9.93 7.89
C LYS A 422 12.50 -11.03 7.25
N GLY A 423 12.84 -11.46 6.04
CA GLY A 423 11.99 -12.41 5.30
C GLY A 423 10.74 -11.76 4.72
N PRO A 424 9.67 -12.52 4.46
CA PRO A 424 8.45 -12.05 3.84
C PRO A 424 7.73 -10.97 4.66
N ALA A 425 7.18 -9.94 3.99
CA ALA A 425 6.43 -8.86 4.63
C ALA A 425 5.22 -9.36 5.42
N ARG A 426 4.58 -10.45 4.97
CA ARG A 426 3.45 -11.08 5.67
C ARG A 426 3.77 -11.42 7.14
N ASP A 427 4.99 -11.86 7.42
CA ASP A 427 5.39 -12.30 8.76
C ASP A 427 5.55 -11.07 9.69
N VAL A 428 6.12 -9.99 9.18
CA VAL A 428 6.24 -8.71 9.89
C VAL A 428 4.85 -8.13 10.17
N ILE A 429 3.97 -8.09 9.16
CA ILE A 429 2.62 -7.56 9.28
C ILE A 429 1.78 -8.39 10.25
N HIS A 430 1.92 -9.73 10.22
CA HIS A 430 1.25 -10.61 11.19
C HIS A 430 1.59 -10.25 12.63
N GLN A 431 2.88 -10.02 12.95
CA GLN A 431 3.32 -9.62 14.29
C GLN A 431 2.77 -8.23 14.68
N LEU A 432 2.76 -7.28 13.74
CA LEU A 432 2.24 -5.94 14.00
C LEU A 432 0.74 -5.96 14.30
N VAL A 433 -0.04 -6.63 13.47
CA VAL A 433 -1.51 -6.74 13.66
C VAL A 433 -1.82 -7.56 14.92
N GLY A 434 -1.07 -8.61 15.19
CA GLY A 434 -1.21 -9.42 16.40
C GLY A 434 -1.00 -8.58 17.67
N GLY A 435 0.02 -7.73 17.69
CA GLY A 435 0.27 -6.82 18.82
C GLY A 435 -0.82 -5.76 19.00
N VAL A 436 -1.37 -5.21 17.91
CA VAL A 436 -2.52 -4.30 17.99
C VAL A 436 -3.75 -5.01 18.56
N ARG A 437 -4.06 -6.22 18.09
CA ARG A 437 -5.18 -7.03 18.64
C ARG A 437 -4.98 -7.34 20.13
N ALA A 438 -3.74 -7.61 20.54
CA ALA A 438 -3.42 -7.79 21.97
C ALA A 438 -3.71 -6.50 22.77
N ALA A 439 -3.28 -5.33 22.28
CA ALA A 439 -3.59 -4.04 22.91
C ALA A 439 -5.10 -3.78 22.99
N MET A 440 -5.85 -4.09 21.92
CA MET A 440 -7.33 -4.00 21.91
C MET A 440 -7.96 -4.94 22.94
N GLY A 441 -7.44 -6.16 23.10
CA GLY A 441 -7.84 -7.09 24.15
C GLY A 441 -7.59 -6.53 25.56
N TYR A 442 -6.41 -5.97 25.83
CA TYR A 442 -6.08 -5.36 27.12
C TYR A 442 -6.92 -4.12 27.46
N THR A 443 -7.35 -3.36 26.47
CA THR A 443 -8.15 -2.15 26.66
C THR A 443 -9.66 -2.38 26.56
N GLY A 444 -10.09 -3.62 26.27
CA GLY A 444 -11.49 -3.99 26.08
C GLY A 444 -12.14 -3.36 24.85
N SER A 445 -11.36 -3.16 23.79
CA SER A 445 -11.77 -2.48 22.56
C SER A 445 -12.04 -3.51 21.46
N ALA A 446 -13.27 -3.61 20.99
CA ALA A 446 -13.65 -4.54 19.92
C ALA A 446 -13.25 -4.04 18.52
N THR A 447 -13.21 -2.74 18.32
CA THR A 447 -12.88 -2.06 17.05
C THR A 447 -11.81 -0.98 17.25
N ILE A 448 -11.25 -0.44 16.17
CA ILE A 448 -10.34 0.71 16.23
C ILE A 448 -11.05 1.94 16.81
N ASP A 449 -12.32 2.16 16.45
CA ASP A 449 -13.13 3.26 17.00
C ASP A 449 -13.33 3.11 18.52
N ASP A 450 -13.58 1.89 19.02
CA ASP A 450 -13.62 1.62 20.46
C ASP A 450 -12.27 1.91 21.13
N LEU A 451 -11.16 1.53 20.49
CA LEU A 451 -9.83 1.81 21.01
C LEU A 451 -9.60 3.32 21.17
N GLN A 452 -9.97 4.11 20.19
CA GLN A 452 -9.86 5.58 20.25
C GLN A 452 -10.71 6.19 21.39
N LYS A 453 -11.90 5.66 21.62
CA LYS A 453 -12.83 6.17 22.63
C LYS A 453 -12.49 5.72 24.06
N ARG A 454 -12.02 4.49 24.21
CA ARG A 454 -11.82 3.84 25.53
C ARG A 454 -10.43 3.95 26.06
N ALA A 455 -9.41 3.99 25.18
CA ALA A 455 -8.01 4.01 25.60
C ALA A 455 -7.68 5.19 26.54
N ARG A 456 -6.86 4.93 27.54
CA ARG A 456 -6.32 5.92 28.45
C ARG A 456 -4.80 5.82 28.42
N PHE A 457 -4.16 6.94 28.26
CA PHE A 457 -2.72 7.04 28.36
C PHE A 457 -2.26 7.35 29.78
N ILE A 458 -1.14 6.76 30.16
CA ILE A 458 -0.36 7.19 31.31
C ILE A 458 1.01 7.65 30.82
N GLN A 459 1.45 8.82 31.26
CA GLN A 459 2.79 9.30 30.97
C GLN A 459 3.79 8.58 31.87
N ILE A 460 4.91 8.14 31.32
CA ILE A 460 5.97 7.44 32.03
C ILE A 460 7.28 8.26 32.06
N THR A 461 8.14 7.92 32.97
CA THR A 461 9.49 8.51 33.07
C THR A 461 10.49 7.67 32.25
N GLY A 462 11.72 8.17 32.07
CA GLY A 462 12.80 7.36 31.49
C GLY A 462 13.12 6.08 32.32
N ALA A 463 12.79 6.03 33.60
CA ALA A 463 12.86 4.82 34.40
C ALA A 463 11.77 3.82 34.02
N GLY A 464 10.54 4.29 33.85
CA GLY A 464 9.41 3.46 33.33
C GLY A 464 9.64 2.95 31.92
N LEU A 465 10.30 3.73 31.07
CA LEU A 465 10.69 3.27 29.75
C LEU A 465 11.70 2.11 29.84
N ARG A 466 12.73 2.20 30.68
CA ARG A 466 13.68 1.10 30.89
C ARG A 466 13.00 -0.16 31.44
N GLU A 467 12.08 0.01 32.40
CA GLU A 467 11.26 -1.09 32.94
C GLU A 467 10.41 -1.78 31.87
N SER A 468 9.98 -1.04 30.85
CA SER A 468 9.16 -1.57 29.74
C SER A 468 9.95 -2.45 28.78
N HIS A 469 11.27 -2.35 28.77
CA HIS A 469 12.15 -3.20 27.95
C HIS A 469 12.67 -4.39 28.76
N VAL A 470 13.10 -5.44 28.04
CA VAL A 470 13.77 -6.58 28.68
C VAL A 470 15.01 -6.07 29.43
N HIS A 471 15.11 -6.39 30.74
CA HIS A 471 16.19 -5.99 31.61
C HIS A 471 16.58 -7.13 32.54
N ASP A 472 17.79 -7.08 33.08
CA ASP A 472 18.37 -8.03 34.06
C ASP A 472 18.42 -9.51 33.58
N VAL A 473 18.32 -9.74 32.25
CA VAL A 473 18.44 -11.07 31.64
C VAL A 473 19.23 -10.97 30.33
N THR A 474 19.89 -12.07 29.95
CA THR A 474 20.52 -12.21 28.64
C THR A 474 19.54 -12.91 27.71
N ILE A 475 19.22 -12.29 26.57
CA ILE A 475 18.35 -12.92 25.57
C ILE A 475 19.10 -14.06 24.92
N THR A 476 18.61 -15.29 25.08
CA THR A 476 19.18 -16.48 24.45
C THR A 476 18.47 -16.86 23.15
N ARG A 477 17.24 -16.37 22.97
CA ARG A 477 16.45 -16.53 21.74
C ARG A 477 15.61 -15.28 21.50
N GLU A 478 15.79 -14.66 20.35
CA GLU A 478 14.99 -13.50 19.95
C GLU A 478 13.53 -13.87 19.71
N ALA A 479 12.61 -12.96 20.08
CA ALA A 479 11.23 -13.06 19.67
C ALA A 479 11.04 -12.35 18.31
N PRO A 480 10.13 -12.83 17.44
CA PRO A 480 9.92 -12.24 16.11
C PRO A 480 9.57 -10.75 16.15
N ASN A 481 8.96 -10.29 17.24
CA ASN A 481 8.50 -8.91 17.47
C ASN A 481 9.38 -8.13 18.46
N TYR A 482 10.47 -8.74 18.95
CA TYR A 482 11.45 -8.12 19.83
C TYR A 482 12.87 -8.56 19.44
N PRO A 483 13.42 -8.06 18.34
CA PRO A 483 14.79 -8.37 17.92
C PRO A 483 15.80 -7.66 18.82
N THR A 484 16.93 -8.28 19.11
CA THR A 484 18.09 -7.62 19.73
C THR A 484 18.70 -6.61 18.76
N GLN A 485 19.04 -5.44 19.27
CA GLN A 485 19.71 -4.38 18.49
C GLN A 485 21.14 -4.74 18.11
#